data_753e4268a24453fb784d7be09ef506dd
#
_entry.id   753e4268a24453fb784d7be09ef506dd
#
_cell.length_a   1.000
_cell.length_b   1.000
_cell.length_c   1.000
_cell.angle_alpha   90.00
_cell.angle_beta   90.00
_cell.angle_gamma   90.00
#
_symmetry.space_group_name_H-M   'P 1'
#
loop_
_entity.id
_entity.type
_entity.pdbx_description
1 polymer ?
#
loop_
_entity_poly.entity_id
_entity_poly.type
_entity_poly.pdbx_seq_one_letter_code
_entity_poly.pdbx_strand_id
1 'polypeptide(L)'
;MPKTAIVFSCAHADPSTNNERFDWLGELIYEVNPNYVIDLGDGADMRSLNSFDGRYPEAIVSQSYQKDIEHYNESMDRLRRKPSTRKYKRSSWFGFEGNHENRIKKAVKSDPRIEGDKYGVSFSHLQTDYWFDEYHEYRNSAPSIAEYDGVSYAHFFSAGNYGTAMSGMHHANSLLAHRYKSSTCGHSHKRDVKFKDAAGAIGLVAGCFKGAEEGWAGQANLDWWKGEISNGIYEPEFVSLKRLKQLYG
;
A
#
# COMPACT_ATOMS: atom_id res chain seq x y z
N MET A 1 4.54 4.72 26.37
CA MET A 1 4.68 3.27 26.08
C MET A 1 5.03 3.13 24.61
N PRO A 2 5.89 2.18 24.26
CA PRO A 2 6.21 1.89 22.86
C PRO A 2 4.93 1.58 22.07
N LYS A 3 4.88 2.02 20.82
CA LYS A 3 3.74 1.76 19.92
C LYS A 3 4.15 0.76 18.85
N THR A 4 3.22 -0.11 18.48
CA THR A 4 3.41 -1.12 17.45
C THR A 4 2.63 -0.70 16.20
N ALA A 5 3.23 -0.83 15.03
CA ALA A 5 2.59 -0.59 13.75
C ALA A 5 2.71 -1.82 12.85
N ILE A 6 1.65 -2.14 12.13
CA ILE A 6 1.69 -3.03 10.97
C ILE A 6 1.63 -2.16 9.74
N VAL A 7 2.60 -2.34 8.85
CA VAL A 7 2.72 -1.56 7.62
C VAL A 7 2.74 -2.50 6.42
N PHE A 8 1.91 -2.26 5.44
CA PHE A 8 1.89 -3.00 4.19
C PHE A 8 1.77 -2.04 3.00
N SER A 9 2.03 -2.51 1.81
CA SER A 9 2.04 -1.71 0.59
C SER A 9 1.78 -2.56 -0.64
N CYS A 10 1.30 -1.92 -1.70
CA CYS A 10 1.25 -2.50 -3.03
C CYS A 10 0.51 -3.85 -3.03
N ALA A 11 -0.68 -3.86 -2.43
CA ALA A 11 -1.51 -5.05 -2.35
C ALA A 11 -2.13 -5.42 -3.71
N HIS A 12 -2.34 -4.43 -4.58
CA HIS A 12 -2.84 -4.60 -5.93
C HIS A 12 -4.02 -5.60 -5.97
N ALA A 13 -5.09 -5.28 -5.25
CA ALA A 13 -6.32 -6.05 -5.33
C ALA A 13 -6.86 -5.98 -6.76
N ASP A 14 -6.85 -7.13 -7.44
CA ASP A 14 -7.21 -7.30 -8.85
C ASP A 14 -8.17 -8.47 -9.01
N PRO A 15 -9.25 -8.34 -9.80
CA PRO A 15 -10.24 -9.40 -9.99
C PRO A 15 -9.70 -10.73 -10.52
N SER A 16 -8.49 -10.75 -11.07
CA SER A 16 -7.83 -11.98 -11.51
C SER A 16 -7.14 -12.78 -10.39
N THR A 17 -7.06 -12.21 -9.17
CA THR A 17 -6.43 -12.82 -8.00
C THR A 17 -7.44 -13.02 -6.87
N ASN A 18 -7.24 -14.01 -6.00
CA ASN A 18 -8.09 -14.15 -4.82
C ASN A 18 -7.67 -13.17 -3.70
N ASN A 19 -8.61 -12.90 -2.80
CA ASN A 19 -8.43 -11.99 -1.67
C ASN A 19 -8.09 -12.70 -0.34
N GLU A 20 -7.81 -14.01 -0.33
CA GLU A 20 -7.52 -14.78 0.90
C GLU A 20 -6.37 -14.20 1.72
N ARG A 21 -5.37 -13.63 1.06
CA ARG A 21 -4.22 -12.99 1.73
C ARG A 21 -4.63 -11.86 2.68
N PHE A 22 -5.74 -11.19 2.40
CA PHE A 22 -6.27 -10.13 3.27
C PHE A 22 -6.88 -10.71 4.55
N ASP A 23 -7.49 -11.90 4.49
CA ASP A 23 -7.93 -12.61 5.70
C ASP A 23 -6.71 -12.93 6.58
N TRP A 24 -5.62 -13.46 6.00
CA TRP A 24 -4.39 -13.79 6.74
C TRP A 24 -3.73 -12.56 7.38
N LEU A 25 -3.70 -11.45 6.67
CA LEU A 25 -3.18 -10.19 7.23
C LEU A 25 -4.12 -9.66 8.33
N GLY A 26 -5.43 -9.79 8.15
CA GLY A 26 -6.43 -9.46 9.15
C GLY A 26 -6.23 -10.24 10.46
N GLU A 27 -6.04 -11.58 10.38
CA GLU A 27 -5.76 -12.41 11.55
C GLU A 27 -4.49 -11.98 12.28
N LEU A 28 -3.42 -11.69 11.54
CA LEU A 28 -2.18 -11.19 12.14
C LEU A 28 -2.40 -9.82 12.83
N ILE A 29 -3.16 -8.90 12.21
CA ILE A 29 -3.50 -7.61 12.82
C ILE A 29 -4.25 -7.83 14.14
N TYR A 30 -5.15 -8.79 14.20
CA TYR A 30 -5.88 -9.12 15.43
C TYR A 30 -5.01 -9.79 16.48
N GLU A 31 -4.07 -10.63 16.07
CA GLU A 31 -3.14 -11.30 16.98
C GLU A 31 -2.16 -10.29 17.61
N VAL A 32 -1.54 -9.46 16.80
CA VAL A 32 -0.58 -8.44 17.22
C VAL A 32 -1.28 -7.29 17.96
N ASN A 33 -2.50 -6.96 17.58
CA ASN A 33 -3.28 -5.85 18.13
C ASN A 33 -2.47 -4.53 18.15
N PRO A 34 -1.98 -4.06 16.99
CA PRO A 34 -1.09 -2.91 16.91
C PRO A 34 -1.81 -1.59 17.25
N ASN A 35 -1.03 -0.56 17.58
CA ASN A 35 -1.56 0.79 17.71
C ASN A 35 -1.98 1.36 16.36
N TYR A 36 -1.21 1.06 15.30
CA TYR A 36 -1.41 1.56 13.96
C TYR A 36 -1.44 0.44 12.93
N VAL A 37 -2.31 0.56 11.95
CA VAL A 37 -2.25 -0.18 10.70
C VAL A 37 -2.09 0.84 9.58
N ILE A 38 -1.05 0.69 8.77
CA ILE A 38 -0.68 1.67 7.75
C ILE A 38 -0.63 0.98 6.39
N ASP A 39 -1.54 1.39 5.50
CA ASP A 39 -1.51 1.05 4.08
C ASP A 39 -0.78 2.16 3.32
N LEU A 40 0.34 1.83 2.71
CA LEU A 40 1.16 2.78 1.97
C LEU A 40 0.70 3.01 0.52
N GLY A 41 -0.49 2.51 0.16
CA GLY A 41 -1.09 2.72 -1.16
C GLY A 41 -0.79 1.61 -2.18
N ASP A 42 -1.35 1.77 -3.36
CA ASP A 42 -1.49 0.71 -4.36
C ASP A 42 -2.24 -0.51 -3.79
N GLY A 43 -3.24 -0.25 -2.97
CA GLY A 43 -4.18 -1.24 -2.46
C GLY A 43 -5.07 -1.79 -3.57
N ALA A 44 -5.67 -0.90 -4.35
CA ALA A 44 -6.42 -1.22 -5.57
C ALA A 44 -5.48 -1.26 -6.79
N ASP A 45 -5.59 -2.28 -7.65
CA ASP A 45 -4.78 -2.32 -8.87
C ASP A 45 -5.30 -1.36 -9.94
N MET A 46 -6.61 -1.14 -10.01
CA MET A 46 -7.27 -0.25 -10.99
C MET A 46 -6.79 -0.53 -12.42
N ARG A 47 -6.75 -1.80 -12.79
CA ARG A 47 -6.22 -2.26 -14.07
C ARG A 47 -7.03 -1.74 -15.25
N SER A 48 -8.35 -1.64 -15.11
CA SER A 48 -9.25 -1.09 -16.14
C SER A 48 -8.95 0.35 -16.54
N LEU A 49 -8.27 1.10 -15.68
CA LEU A 49 -7.86 2.49 -15.93
C LEU A 49 -6.36 2.61 -16.28
N ASN A 50 -5.70 1.49 -16.58
CA ASN A 50 -4.29 1.50 -16.95
C ASN A 50 -4.10 2.00 -18.39
N SER A 51 -3.46 3.15 -18.56
CA SER A 51 -3.20 3.72 -19.90
C SER A 51 -2.15 2.96 -20.70
N PHE A 52 -1.32 2.13 -20.08
CA PHE A 52 -0.30 1.33 -20.76
C PHE A 52 -0.91 0.13 -21.50
N ASP A 53 -1.95 -0.49 -20.94
CA ASP A 53 -2.62 -1.65 -21.54
C ASP A 53 -3.44 -1.27 -22.77
N GLY A 54 -3.75 0.00 -22.97
CA GLY A 54 -4.43 0.52 -24.18
C GLY A 54 -3.72 0.21 -25.49
N ARG A 55 -2.47 -0.24 -25.44
CA ARG A 55 -1.70 -0.73 -26.58
C ARG A 55 -2.00 -2.21 -26.94
N TYR A 56 -2.71 -2.92 -26.07
CA TYR A 56 -3.02 -4.35 -26.21
C TYR A 56 -4.54 -4.56 -26.01
N PRO A 57 -5.33 -4.44 -27.07
CA PRO A 57 -6.80 -4.51 -26.98
C PRO A 57 -7.33 -5.77 -26.29
N GLU A 58 -6.66 -6.90 -26.45
CA GLU A 58 -7.02 -8.17 -25.81
C GLU A 58 -6.88 -8.12 -24.29
N ALA A 59 -5.98 -7.31 -23.75
CA ALA A 59 -5.82 -7.13 -22.31
C ALA A 59 -6.93 -6.28 -21.69
N ILE A 60 -7.62 -5.47 -22.49
CA ILE A 60 -8.68 -4.54 -22.03
C ILE A 60 -10.05 -5.22 -22.01
N VAL A 61 -10.30 -6.20 -22.90
CA VAL A 61 -11.64 -6.79 -23.13
C VAL A 61 -12.28 -7.39 -21.88
N SER A 62 -11.46 -7.87 -20.93
CA SER A 62 -11.95 -8.47 -19.67
C SER A 62 -11.94 -7.52 -18.48
N GLN A 63 -11.46 -6.27 -18.66
CA GLN A 63 -11.29 -5.33 -17.55
C GLN A 63 -12.57 -4.51 -17.34
N SER A 64 -12.90 -4.28 -16.09
CA SER A 64 -14.08 -3.52 -15.70
C SER A 64 -13.77 -2.67 -14.46
N TYR A 65 -13.97 -1.37 -14.55
CA TYR A 65 -13.84 -0.45 -13.43
C TYR A 65 -14.68 -0.88 -12.23
N GLN A 66 -15.92 -1.28 -12.47
CA GLN A 66 -16.80 -1.74 -11.39
C GLN A 66 -16.21 -2.96 -10.67
N LYS A 67 -15.68 -3.94 -11.42
CA LYS A 67 -15.05 -5.13 -10.83
C LYS A 67 -13.78 -4.78 -10.03
N ASP A 68 -12.97 -3.83 -10.52
CA ASP A 68 -11.80 -3.36 -9.77
C ASP A 68 -12.21 -2.78 -8.42
N ILE A 69 -13.24 -1.92 -8.40
CA ILE A 69 -13.78 -1.31 -7.18
C ILE A 69 -14.39 -2.36 -6.25
N GLU A 70 -15.23 -3.25 -6.76
CA GLU A 70 -15.85 -4.33 -5.96
C GLU A 70 -14.78 -5.22 -5.32
N HIS A 71 -13.77 -5.60 -6.08
CA HIS A 71 -12.70 -6.46 -5.60
C HIS A 71 -11.82 -5.78 -4.54
N TYR A 72 -11.50 -4.49 -4.72
CA TYR A 72 -10.80 -3.70 -3.70
C TYR A 72 -11.62 -3.59 -2.42
N ASN A 73 -12.89 -3.20 -2.50
CA ASN A 73 -13.73 -3.08 -1.32
C ASN A 73 -13.95 -4.43 -0.61
N GLU A 74 -14.06 -5.54 -1.36
CA GLU A 74 -14.07 -6.89 -0.77
C GLU A 74 -12.76 -7.17 -0.02
N SER A 75 -11.61 -6.80 -0.58
CA SER A 75 -10.31 -7.01 0.07
C SER A 75 -10.20 -6.25 1.39
N MET A 76 -10.69 -5.02 1.43
CA MET A 76 -10.72 -4.21 2.64
C MET A 76 -11.72 -4.74 3.69
N ASP A 77 -12.89 -5.25 3.25
CA ASP A 77 -13.84 -5.90 4.15
C ASP A 77 -13.23 -7.14 4.81
N ARG A 78 -12.56 -7.99 4.03
CA ARG A 78 -11.82 -9.16 4.54
C ARG A 78 -10.75 -8.76 5.55
N LEU A 79 -9.92 -7.78 5.19
CA LEU A 79 -8.83 -7.29 6.03
C LEU A 79 -9.32 -6.75 7.38
N ARG A 80 -10.48 -6.09 7.38
CA ARG A 80 -11.07 -5.46 8.58
C ARG A 80 -12.11 -6.32 9.30
N ARG A 81 -12.38 -7.53 8.82
CA ARG A 81 -13.35 -8.44 9.43
C ARG A 81 -12.88 -8.86 10.82
N LYS A 82 -13.66 -8.48 11.84
CA LYS A 82 -13.34 -8.78 13.24
C LYS A 82 -13.67 -10.23 13.56
N PRO A 83 -12.75 -10.98 14.19
CA PRO A 83 -13.10 -12.26 14.80
C PRO A 83 -14.11 -12.03 15.93
N SER A 84 -15.16 -12.85 16.00
CA SER A 84 -16.28 -12.70 16.96
C SER A 84 -15.89 -12.89 18.42
N THR A 85 -14.69 -13.39 18.71
CA THR A 85 -14.34 -13.96 20.03
C THR A 85 -13.20 -13.26 20.78
N ARG A 86 -12.49 -12.31 20.18
CA ARG A 86 -11.34 -11.65 20.82
C ARG A 86 -11.66 -10.22 21.27
N LYS A 87 -11.23 -9.87 22.49
CA LYS A 87 -11.18 -8.47 22.92
C LYS A 87 -10.10 -7.77 22.11
N TYR A 88 -10.52 -6.85 21.27
CA TYR A 88 -9.64 -6.08 20.38
C TYR A 88 -9.65 -4.61 20.78
N LYS A 89 -8.47 -4.05 21.03
CA LYS A 89 -8.31 -2.60 21.13
C LYS A 89 -8.32 -2.03 19.73
N ARG A 90 -9.13 -1.01 19.46
CA ARG A 90 -9.21 -0.39 18.14
C ARG A 90 -7.84 0.19 17.75
N SER A 91 -7.22 -0.35 16.69
CA SER A 91 -6.08 0.26 16.01
C SER A 91 -6.52 1.52 15.26
N SER A 92 -5.64 2.50 15.12
CA SER A 92 -5.84 3.57 14.16
C SER A 92 -5.36 3.11 12.77
N TRP A 93 -6.17 3.37 11.75
CA TRP A 93 -5.93 2.96 10.38
C TRP A 93 -5.58 4.17 9.52
N PHE A 94 -4.42 4.16 8.92
CA PHE A 94 -3.91 5.21 8.05
C PHE A 94 -3.70 4.67 6.64
N GLY A 95 -4.28 5.36 5.65
CA GLY A 95 -4.13 5.01 4.25
C GLY A 95 -3.40 6.09 3.47
N PHE A 96 -2.67 5.70 2.46
CA PHE A 96 -2.02 6.59 1.51
C PHE A 96 -2.48 6.27 0.09
N GLU A 97 -2.75 7.31 -0.68
CA GLU A 97 -3.02 7.14 -2.11
C GLU A 97 -1.75 6.68 -2.82
N GLY A 98 -1.85 5.60 -3.58
CA GLY A 98 -0.81 5.16 -4.48
C GLY A 98 -1.03 5.66 -5.91
N ASN A 99 -0.10 5.32 -6.79
CA ASN A 99 -0.24 5.72 -8.20
C ASN A 99 -1.34 4.95 -8.93
N HIS A 100 -1.76 3.79 -8.43
CA HIS A 100 -2.86 3.01 -8.99
C HIS A 100 -4.22 3.60 -8.63
N GLU A 101 -4.48 3.98 -7.40
CA GLU A 101 -5.68 4.72 -7.02
C GLU A 101 -5.76 6.06 -7.77
N ASN A 102 -4.61 6.71 -7.98
CA ASN A 102 -4.53 7.97 -8.73
C ASN A 102 -4.93 7.84 -10.20
N ARG A 103 -4.98 6.61 -10.76
CA ARG A 103 -5.53 6.37 -12.10
C ARG A 103 -6.97 6.87 -12.25
N ILE A 104 -7.79 6.76 -11.19
CA ILE A 104 -9.16 7.27 -11.16
C ILE A 104 -9.16 8.78 -11.46
N LYS A 105 -8.40 9.55 -10.70
CA LYS A 105 -8.30 11.01 -10.89
C LYS A 105 -7.74 11.40 -12.25
N LYS A 106 -6.75 10.64 -12.74
CA LYS A 106 -6.17 10.84 -14.07
C LYS A 106 -7.18 10.55 -15.17
N ALA A 107 -7.97 9.48 -15.06
CA ALA A 107 -9.00 9.14 -16.03
C ALA A 107 -10.07 10.23 -16.11
N VAL A 108 -10.61 10.68 -14.99
CA VAL A 108 -11.57 11.78 -14.91
C VAL A 108 -10.98 13.09 -15.47
N LYS A 109 -9.74 13.40 -15.12
CA LYS A 109 -9.06 14.58 -15.67
C LYS A 109 -8.88 14.52 -17.18
N SER A 110 -8.64 13.32 -17.72
CA SER A 110 -8.50 13.08 -19.17
C SER A 110 -9.82 13.18 -19.91
N ASP A 111 -10.89 12.68 -19.32
CA ASP A 111 -12.25 12.74 -19.85
C ASP A 111 -13.26 13.03 -18.72
N PRO A 112 -13.56 14.31 -18.45
CA PRO A 112 -14.51 14.68 -17.38
C PRO A 112 -15.93 14.13 -17.58
N ARG A 113 -16.29 13.66 -18.78
CA ARG A 113 -17.62 13.09 -19.06
C ARG A 113 -17.87 11.77 -18.36
N ILE A 114 -16.81 11.06 -17.96
CA ILE A 114 -16.92 9.79 -17.24
C ILE A 114 -17.11 9.97 -15.74
N GLU A 115 -16.95 11.18 -15.21
CA GLU A 115 -17.08 11.46 -13.78
C GLU A 115 -18.51 11.23 -13.29
N GLY A 116 -18.65 10.56 -12.16
CA GLY A 116 -19.94 10.40 -11.50
C GLY A 116 -19.97 9.33 -10.41
N ASP A 117 -20.57 9.69 -9.28
CA ASP A 117 -20.64 8.80 -8.10
C ASP A 117 -21.63 7.64 -8.26
N LYS A 118 -22.59 7.74 -9.16
CA LYS A 118 -23.63 6.72 -9.33
C LYS A 118 -23.40 5.79 -10.51
N TYR A 119 -22.98 6.34 -11.65
CA TYR A 119 -22.89 5.60 -12.92
C TYR A 119 -21.57 5.85 -13.65
N GLY A 120 -20.66 6.59 -13.06
CA GLY A 120 -19.39 6.98 -13.64
C GLY A 120 -18.19 6.44 -12.90
N VAL A 121 -17.10 7.18 -13.01
CA VAL A 121 -15.83 6.93 -12.34
C VAL A 121 -15.65 7.97 -11.26
N SER A 122 -15.44 7.54 -10.01
CA SER A 122 -15.25 8.44 -8.89
C SER A 122 -14.28 7.86 -7.86
N PHE A 123 -13.45 8.73 -7.27
CA PHE A 123 -12.55 8.33 -6.19
C PHE A 123 -13.31 7.89 -4.94
N SER A 124 -14.51 8.42 -4.71
CA SER A 124 -15.40 8.06 -3.60
C SER A 124 -15.77 6.57 -3.58
N HIS A 125 -15.71 5.88 -4.74
CA HIS A 125 -16.00 4.46 -4.85
C HIS A 125 -15.02 3.57 -4.07
N LEU A 126 -13.80 4.05 -3.80
CA LEU A 126 -12.83 3.36 -2.94
C LEU A 126 -13.22 3.39 -1.45
N GLN A 127 -14.22 4.17 -1.08
CA GLN A 127 -14.74 4.27 0.29
C GLN A 127 -13.65 4.54 1.33
N THR A 128 -12.65 5.36 1.00
CA THR A 128 -11.48 5.60 1.85
C THR A 128 -11.85 6.12 3.24
N ASP A 129 -12.86 6.97 3.37
CA ASP A 129 -13.36 7.49 4.64
C ASP A 129 -14.03 6.41 5.52
N TYR A 130 -14.49 5.31 4.91
CA TYR A 130 -15.04 4.15 5.64
C TYR A 130 -13.93 3.22 6.12
N TRP A 131 -12.87 3.03 5.30
CA TRP A 131 -11.80 2.08 5.59
C TRP A 131 -10.73 2.65 6.52
N PHE A 132 -10.44 3.94 6.46
CA PHE A 132 -9.35 4.57 7.20
C PHE A 132 -9.85 5.64 8.17
N ASP A 133 -9.17 5.80 9.30
CA ASP A 133 -9.40 6.92 10.21
C ASP A 133 -8.80 8.21 9.64
N GLU A 134 -7.76 8.09 8.81
CA GLU A 134 -7.14 9.18 8.05
C GLU A 134 -6.60 8.63 6.73
N TYR A 135 -6.90 9.32 5.62
CA TYR A 135 -6.43 8.95 4.29
C TYR A 135 -5.68 10.10 3.62
N HIS A 136 -4.46 9.83 3.17
CA HIS A 136 -3.53 10.83 2.63
C HIS A 136 -3.54 10.79 1.11
N GLU A 137 -4.36 11.62 0.50
CA GLU A 137 -4.43 11.75 -0.95
C GLU A 137 -3.22 12.46 -1.54
N TYR A 138 -2.96 12.24 -2.84
CA TYR A 138 -1.96 13.00 -3.58
C TYR A 138 -2.24 14.50 -3.53
N ARG A 139 -1.18 15.28 -3.31
CA ARG A 139 -1.19 16.74 -3.39
C ARG A 139 -0.32 17.20 -4.54
N ASN A 140 -0.87 18.01 -5.45
CA ASN A 140 -0.14 18.52 -6.61
C ASN A 140 0.57 17.40 -7.43
N SER A 141 -0.13 16.29 -7.65
CA SER A 141 0.37 15.11 -8.37
C SER A 141 1.52 14.35 -7.71
N ALA A 142 1.79 14.59 -6.43
CA ALA A 142 2.77 13.88 -5.62
C ALA A 142 2.11 13.19 -4.42
N PRO A 143 2.65 12.05 -3.95
CA PRO A 143 2.17 11.41 -2.73
C PRO A 143 2.27 12.36 -1.53
N SER A 144 1.25 12.33 -0.69
CA SER A 144 1.30 13.00 0.61
C SER A 144 2.30 12.29 1.53
N ILE A 145 2.87 13.04 2.45
CA ILE A 145 3.75 12.54 3.50
C ILE A 145 3.09 12.83 4.84
N ALA A 146 2.95 11.80 5.67
CA ALA A 146 2.53 11.93 7.06
C ALA A 146 3.61 11.41 7.99
N GLU A 147 3.57 11.83 9.26
CA GLU A 147 4.52 11.40 10.28
C GLU A 147 3.80 10.85 11.49
N TYR A 148 4.15 9.63 11.88
CA TYR A 148 3.65 8.98 13.07
C TYR A 148 4.83 8.48 13.92
N ASP A 149 4.88 8.89 15.19
CA ASP A 149 5.94 8.54 16.14
C ASP A 149 7.37 8.73 15.62
N GLY A 150 7.62 9.84 14.90
CA GLY A 150 8.95 10.19 14.38
C GLY A 150 9.35 9.46 13.10
N VAL A 151 8.46 8.67 12.52
CA VAL A 151 8.67 8.01 11.22
C VAL A 151 7.82 8.67 10.16
N SER A 152 8.42 9.06 9.04
CA SER A 152 7.71 9.58 7.88
C SER A 152 7.23 8.44 6.97
N TYR A 153 5.97 8.50 6.56
CA TYR A 153 5.32 7.53 5.68
C TYR A 153 4.83 8.21 4.40
N ALA A 154 4.96 7.53 3.28
CA ALA A 154 4.41 7.93 1.99
C ALA A 154 4.34 6.71 1.06
N HIS A 155 3.52 6.76 0.01
CA HIS A 155 3.56 5.74 -1.03
C HIS A 155 4.96 5.65 -1.65
N PHE A 156 5.50 6.79 -2.07
CA PHE A 156 6.93 6.96 -2.40
C PHE A 156 7.41 8.35 -1.99
N PHE A 157 8.70 8.52 -1.86
CA PHE A 157 9.35 9.81 -1.71
C PHE A 157 9.98 10.23 -3.03
N SER A 158 9.84 11.50 -3.36
CA SER A 158 10.43 12.06 -4.58
C SER A 158 11.89 12.50 -4.36
N ALA A 159 12.69 12.36 -5.38
CA ALA A 159 14.06 12.87 -5.45
C ALA A 159 14.30 13.71 -6.70
N GLY A 160 15.33 14.55 -6.63
CA GLY A 160 15.75 15.40 -7.73
C GLY A 160 14.77 16.53 -8.06
N ASN A 161 15.11 17.30 -9.10
CA ASN A 161 14.36 18.51 -9.47
C ASN A 161 13.01 18.22 -10.16
N TYR A 162 12.79 17.00 -10.59
CA TYR A 162 11.59 16.61 -11.35
C TYR A 162 10.56 15.80 -10.53
N GLY A 163 10.79 15.63 -9.23
CA GLY A 163 9.88 14.89 -8.37
C GLY A 163 9.76 13.39 -8.70
N THR A 164 10.78 12.80 -9.30
CA THR A 164 10.78 11.38 -9.66
C THR A 164 10.78 10.52 -8.40
N ALA A 165 10.00 9.43 -8.39
CA ALA A 165 9.98 8.48 -7.29
C ALA A 165 11.38 7.91 -7.04
N MET A 166 11.81 7.94 -5.77
CA MET A 166 13.02 7.24 -5.37
C MET A 166 12.87 5.75 -5.64
N SER A 167 13.90 5.13 -6.15
CA SER A 167 13.91 3.71 -6.50
C SER A 167 15.34 3.19 -6.58
N GLY A 168 15.54 2.01 -7.13
CA GLY A 168 16.85 1.40 -7.35
C GLY A 168 17.17 0.27 -6.39
N MET A 169 18.37 -0.31 -6.53
CA MET A 169 18.79 -1.49 -5.78
C MET A 169 18.99 -1.20 -4.29
N HIS A 170 19.40 0.01 -3.96
CA HIS A 170 19.66 0.47 -2.58
C HIS A 170 18.67 1.56 -2.18
N HIS A 171 17.38 1.29 -2.32
CA HIS A 171 16.33 2.29 -2.15
C HIS A 171 16.29 2.83 -0.70
N ALA A 172 16.41 1.96 0.31
CA ALA A 172 16.44 2.38 1.71
C ALA A 172 17.64 3.31 2.05
N ASN A 173 18.80 3.05 1.44
CA ASN A 173 19.94 3.94 1.58
C ASN A 173 19.67 5.31 0.93
N SER A 174 19.01 5.33 -0.22
CA SER A 174 18.60 6.58 -0.89
C SER A 174 17.62 7.37 -0.04
N LEU A 175 16.65 6.69 0.63
CA LEU A 175 15.76 7.35 1.58
C LEU A 175 16.54 8.08 2.68
N LEU A 176 17.48 7.40 3.34
CA LEU A 176 18.29 8.02 4.40
C LEU A 176 19.15 9.17 3.90
N ALA A 177 19.73 9.04 2.69
CA ALA A 177 20.57 10.08 2.10
C ALA A 177 19.80 11.37 1.78
N HIS A 178 18.51 11.28 1.45
CA HIS A 178 17.70 12.44 1.06
C HIS A 178 16.77 12.93 2.17
N ARG A 179 16.33 12.04 3.07
CA ARG A 179 15.35 12.39 4.11
C ARG A 179 15.97 12.75 5.46
N TYR A 180 17.18 12.24 5.76
CA TYR A 180 17.91 12.45 7.01
C TYR A 180 17.16 12.02 8.28
N LYS A 181 16.04 11.29 8.16
CA LYS A 181 15.22 10.79 9.26
C LYS A 181 14.56 9.46 8.90
N SER A 182 14.02 8.76 9.88
CA SER A 182 13.29 7.52 9.66
C SER A 182 12.16 7.72 8.66
N SER A 183 12.17 6.91 7.60
CA SER A 183 11.21 7.04 6.50
C SER A 183 10.87 5.68 5.94
N THR A 184 9.57 5.43 5.71
CA THR A 184 9.04 4.18 5.19
C THR A 184 8.19 4.43 3.96
N CYS A 185 8.40 3.65 2.90
CA CYS A 185 7.59 3.73 1.67
C CYS A 185 7.37 2.36 1.04
N GLY A 186 6.50 2.32 0.01
CA GLY A 186 6.22 1.18 -0.86
C GLY A 186 6.69 1.40 -2.29
N HIS A 187 5.76 1.26 -3.25
CA HIS A 187 5.87 1.58 -4.68
C HIS A 187 6.86 0.73 -5.48
N SER A 188 8.10 0.58 -5.04
CA SER A 188 9.13 -0.14 -5.81
C SER A 188 9.02 -1.66 -5.76
N HIS A 189 8.07 -2.21 -5.01
CA HIS A 189 7.84 -3.63 -4.75
C HIS A 189 9.04 -4.37 -4.15
N LYS A 190 10.12 -3.67 -3.84
CA LYS A 190 11.32 -4.24 -3.26
C LYS A 190 11.27 -4.16 -1.74
N ARG A 191 11.89 -5.15 -1.13
CA ARG A 191 12.20 -5.14 0.29
C ARG A 191 13.58 -4.55 0.49
N ASP A 192 13.70 -3.49 1.26
CA ASP A 192 14.99 -2.94 1.61
C ASP A 192 14.95 -2.24 2.96
N VAL A 193 16.01 -2.38 3.74
CA VAL A 193 16.16 -1.70 5.02
C VAL A 193 17.60 -1.24 5.21
N LYS A 194 17.75 -0.02 5.70
CA LYS A 194 19.06 0.56 6.02
C LYS A 194 18.99 1.31 7.34
N PHE A 195 19.93 1.01 8.21
CA PHE A 195 20.12 1.70 9.49
C PHE A 195 21.21 2.76 9.35
N LYS A 196 21.02 3.90 10.01
CA LYS A 196 22.03 4.95 10.15
C LYS A 196 22.36 5.10 11.65
N ASP A 197 23.33 4.34 12.11
CA ASP A 197 23.63 4.13 13.51
C ASP A 197 23.85 5.42 14.31
N ALA A 198 24.59 6.38 13.75
CA ALA A 198 24.87 7.65 14.41
C ALA A 198 23.64 8.55 14.63
N ALA A 199 22.57 8.35 13.88
CA ALA A 199 21.34 9.14 13.95
C ALA A 199 20.14 8.37 14.48
N GLY A 200 20.25 7.05 14.69
CA GLY A 200 19.15 6.18 15.03
C GLY A 200 18.03 6.12 13.97
N ALA A 201 18.34 6.57 12.73
CA ALA A 201 17.35 6.66 11.67
C ALA A 201 17.34 5.38 10.80
N ILE A 202 16.15 5.01 10.33
CA ILE A 202 15.95 3.84 9.48
C ILE A 202 15.25 4.25 8.19
N GLY A 203 15.83 3.85 7.04
CA GLY A 203 15.14 3.81 5.76
C GLY A 203 14.54 2.44 5.56
N LEU A 204 13.24 2.36 5.25
CA LEU A 204 12.55 1.11 5.02
C LEU A 204 11.68 1.17 3.77
N VAL A 205 11.81 0.16 2.94
CA VAL A 205 10.91 -0.10 1.79
C VAL A 205 10.12 -1.35 2.11
N ALA A 206 8.79 -1.20 2.19
CA ALA A 206 7.91 -2.19 2.80
C ALA A 206 7.61 -3.42 1.92
N GLY A 207 8.20 -3.50 0.73
CA GLY A 207 7.97 -4.63 -0.17
C GLY A 207 6.64 -4.52 -0.93
N CYS A 208 6.03 -5.68 -1.21
CA CYS A 208 4.81 -5.78 -2.00
C CYS A 208 3.89 -6.86 -1.42
N PHE A 209 2.63 -6.51 -1.17
CA PHE A 209 1.60 -7.43 -0.65
C PHE A 209 0.72 -8.02 -1.77
N LYS A 210 1.24 -8.13 -2.96
CA LYS A 210 0.53 -8.59 -4.14
C LYS A 210 0.26 -10.10 -4.14
N GLY A 211 -0.89 -10.52 -4.69
CA GLY A 211 -1.32 -11.94 -4.73
C GLY A 211 -0.79 -12.75 -5.90
N ALA A 212 -0.22 -12.14 -6.95
CA ALA A 212 0.29 -12.81 -8.15
C ALA A 212 1.60 -12.21 -8.65
N GLU A 213 2.45 -13.01 -9.27
CA GLU A 213 3.65 -12.55 -9.94
C GLU A 213 3.30 -11.87 -11.29
N GLU A 214 4.07 -10.86 -11.65
CA GLU A 214 3.96 -10.20 -12.93
C GLU A 214 5.22 -10.44 -13.75
N GLY A 215 5.09 -11.04 -14.93
CA GLY A 215 6.22 -11.41 -15.78
C GLY A 215 7.13 -10.24 -16.16
N TRP A 216 6.57 -9.01 -16.22
CA TRP A 216 7.34 -7.80 -16.52
C TRP A 216 8.15 -7.26 -15.32
N ALA A 217 7.77 -7.62 -14.10
CA ALA A 217 8.36 -7.05 -12.89
C ALA A 217 9.71 -7.66 -12.51
N GLY A 218 10.11 -8.77 -13.14
CA GLY A 218 11.40 -9.40 -12.90
C GLY A 218 11.67 -9.67 -11.42
N GLN A 219 12.78 -9.15 -10.91
CA GLN A 219 13.16 -9.34 -9.51
C GLN A 219 12.23 -8.68 -8.50
N ALA A 220 11.41 -7.70 -8.90
CA ALA A 220 10.42 -7.09 -8.03
C ALA A 220 9.31 -8.05 -7.57
N ASN A 221 9.12 -9.17 -8.28
CA ASN A 221 8.20 -10.24 -7.89
C ASN A 221 8.72 -11.15 -6.77
N LEU A 222 9.99 -11.06 -6.40
CA LEU A 222 10.62 -12.03 -5.50
C LEU A 222 10.41 -11.72 -4.02
N ASP A 223 10.03 -10.48 -3.69
CA ASP A 223 9.95 -10.02 -2.31
C ASP A 223 8.53 -9.59 -1.93
N TRP A 224 7.75 -10.56 -1.49
CA TRP A 224 6.36 -10.38 -1.07
C TRP A 224 6.27 -10.41 0.45
N TRP A 225 5.90 -9.28 1.09
CA TRP A 225 5.81 -9.26 2.53
C TRP A 225 5.32 -7.92 3.09
N LYS A 226 5.06 -7.92 4.38
CA LYS A 226 4.71 -6.75 5.17
C LYS A 226 5.83 -6.40 6.14
N GLY A 227 5.86 -5.12 6.55
CA GLY A 227 6.70 -4.67 7.67
C GLY A 227 5.89 -4.55 8.94
N GLU A 228 6.46 -4.97 10.06
CA GLU A 228 6.01 -4.67 11.41
C GLU A 228 7.02 -3.75 12.06
N ILE A 229 6.54 -2.66 12.69
CA ILE A 229 7.38 -1.70 13.37
C ILE A 229 6.93 -1.65 14.81
N SER A 230 7.81 -1.99 15.74
CA SER A 230 7.49 -2.00 17.16
C SER A 230 8.39 -1.07 17.98
N ASN A 231 7.81 -0.50 19.03
CA ASN A 231 8.49 -0.02 20.22
C ASN A 231 9.11 1.38 20.24
N GLY A 232 8.65 2.38 19.49
CA GLY A 232 9.22 3.73 19.62
C GLY A 232 10.75 3.81 19.32
N ILE A 233 11.45 2.68 19.37
CA ILE A 233 12.66 2.36 18.66
C ILE A 233 12.18 1.66 17.41
N TYR A 234 12.57 2.15 16.26
CA TYR A 234 12.16 1.66 14.98
C TYR A 234 12.82 0.29 14.70
N GLU A 235 12.21 -0.78 15.19
CA GLU A 235 12.68 -2.15 14.99
C GLU A 235 11.77 -2.85 13.99
N PRO A 236 12.18 -3.01 12.71
CA PRO A 236 11.36 -3.69 11.72
C PRO A 236 11.43 -5.20 11.88
N GLU A 237 10.26 -5.83 11.95
CA GLU A 237 10.09 -7.27 11.78
C GLU A 237 9.38 -7.54 10.47
N PHE A 238 9.91 -8.47 9.68
CA PHE A 238 9.39 -8.76 8.36
C PHE A 238 8.67 -10.10 8.32
N VAL A 239 7.41 -10.08 7.90
CA VAL A 239 6.58 -11.28 7.74
C VAL A 239 6.21 -11.46 6.27
N SER A 240 6.71 -12.51 5.63
CA SER A 240 6.43 -12.79 4.22
C SER A 240 4.99 -13.28 4.01
N LEU A 241 4.45 -13.08 2.81
CA LEU A 241 3.14 -13.63 2.42
C LEU A 241 3.10 -15.16 2.57
N LYS A 242 4.20 -15.85 2.24
CA LYS A 242 4.35 -17.28 2.48
C LYS A 242 4.21 -17.63 3.96
N ARG A 243 4.79 -16.82 4.85
CA ARG A 243 4.66 -17.02 6.30
C ARG A 243 3.25 -16.78 6.79
N LEU A 244 2.59 -15.73 6.31
CA LEU A 244 1.17 -15.48 6.62
C LEU A 244 0.29 -16.66 6.22
N LYS A 245 0.49 -17.18 5.01
CA LYS A 245 -0.24 -18.37 4.54
C LYS A 245 0.02 -19.61 5.42
N GLN A 246 1.23 -19.80 5.92
CA GLN A 246 1.54 -20.92 6.83
C GLN A 246 0.88 -20.79 8.21
N LEU A 247 0.66 -19.56 8.68
CA LEU A 247 0.09 -19.30 10.00
C LEU A 247 -1.44 -19.31 9.98
N TYR A 248 -2.05 -18.80 8.90
CA TYR A 248 -3.47 -18.44 8.85
C TYR A 248 -4.22 -18.96 7.61
N GLY A 249 -3.51 -19.60 6.67
CA GLY A 249 -4.08 -20.14 5.42
C GLY A 249 -4.56 -21.58 5.47
#